data_d6cec9af3fe7fcced72dafbe1230d711
#
_entry.id   d6cec9af3fe7fcced72dafbe1230d711
#
_cell.length_a   1.000
_cell.length_b   1.000
_cell.length_c   1.000
_cell.angle_alpha   90.00
_cell.angle_beta   90.00
_cell.angle_gamma   90.00
#
_symmetry.space_group_name_H-M   'P 1'
#
loop_
_entity.id
_entity.type
_entity.pdbx_description
1 polymer ?
#
loop_
_entity_poly.entity_id
_entity_poly.type
_entity_poly.pdbx_seq_one_letter_code
_entity_poly.pdbx_strand_id
1 'polypeptide(L)'
;MKNLSLAVLTIALSTSVFSASATTISAQSQKYGVDGVEVIVGDNQYASGSHAGAIGDPGIGLQPIFFGTRISFASFKARATENEHGVYELAASTSAHSANTGKFNFTQVANAEVYFGDWSKTGIDGDATHTAFYSGKDVSESLPNSGQVEYTIAGINQFDSSGKLSGTFNADFDTKEYTGSLSGHELNITMSGDILEQEQYQFNGTAIANESIEGHSYGNFFGADATEVAGIVSFGSEHIKDVAFGGSKAQ
;
A
#
# COMPACT_ATOMS: atom_id res chain seq x y z
N MET A 1 -57.12 -46.99 -23.59
CA MET A 1 -56.36 -45.78 -23.93
C MET A 1 -55.86 -45.17 -22.63
N LYS A 2 -54.58 -45.35 -22.33
CA LYS A 2 -53.96 -44.87 -21.08
C LYS A 2 -53.24 -43.58 -21.40
N ASN A 3 -53.67 -42.45 -20.78
CA ASN A 3 -53.02 -41.18 -20.92
C ASN A 3 -51.77 -41.12 -20.00
N LEU A 4 -50.63 -40.98 -20.60
CA LEU A 4 -49.35 -40.81 -19.91
C LEU A 4 -49.12 -39.28 -19.74
N SER A 5 -49.24 -38.76 -18.52
CA SER A 5 -48.92 -37.38 -18.20
C SER A 5 -47.42 -37.27 -17.98
N LEU A 6 -46.76 -36.48 -18.86
CA LEU A 6 -45.35 -36.16 -18.77
C LEU A 6 -45.20 -34.98 -17.82
N ALA A 7 -44.66 -35.22 -16.61
CA ALA A 7 -44.30 -34.18 -15.69
C ALA A 7 -42.92 -33.62 -16.06
N VAL A 8 -42.88 -32.36 -16.48
CA VAL A 8 -41.61 -31.63 -16.74
C VAL A 8 -41.09 -31.09 -15.39
N LEU A 9 -40.02 -31.69 -14.93
CA LEU A 9 -39.29 -31.23 -13.73
C LEU A 9 -38.33 -30.07 -14.14
N THR A 10 -38.71 -28.83 -13.86
CA THR A 10 -37.85 -27.68 -14.07
C THR A 10 -36.86 -27.59 -12.90
N ILE A 11 -35.61 -27.96 -13.14
CA ILE A 11 -34.51 -27.71 -12.19
C ILE A 11 -34.08 -26.27 -12.30
N ALA A 12 -34.44 -25.43 -11.33
CA ALA A 12 -33.89 -24.08 -11.21
C ALA A 12 -32.43 -24.20 -10.70
N LEU A 13 -31.46 -24.03 -11.61
CA LEU A 13 -30.08 -23.81 -11.20
C LEU A 13 -29.99 -22.40 -10.59
N SER A 14 -29.95 -22.35 -9.26
CA SER A 14 -29.51 -21.15 -8.55
C SER A 14 -27.99 -21.04 -8.70
N THR A 15 -27.53 -20.20 -9.62
CA THR A 15 -26.11 -19.78 -9.63
C THR A 15 -25.89 -18.90 -8.42
N SER A 16 -25.29 -19.44 -7.37
CA SER A 16 -24.73 -18.66 -6.29
C SER A 16 -23.55 -17.88 -6.88
N VAL A 17 -23.72 -16.59 -7.07
CA VAL A 17 -22.61 -15.68 -7.39
C VAL A 17 -21.80 -15.57 -6.09
N PHE A 18 -20.71 -16.33 -5.99
CA PHE A 18 -19.70 -16.06 -4.99
C PHE A 18 -19.02 -14.74 -5.42
N SER A 19 -19.38 -13.65 -4.76
CA SER A 19 -18.56 -12.44 -4.81
C SER A 19 -17.22 -12.79 -4.15
N ALA A 20 -16.17 -12.97 -4.95
CA ALA A 20 -14.82 -12.96 -4.42
C ALA A 20 -14.65 -11.62 -3.71
N SER A 21 -14.46 -11.64 -2.40
CA SER A 21 -14.08 -10.44 -1.66
C SER A 21 -12.66 -10.12 -2.11
N ALA A 22 -12.47 -8.97 -2.74
CA ALA A 22 -11.13 -8.53 -3.11
C ALA A 22 -10.25 -8.48 -1.85
N THR A 23 -9.15 -9.20 -1.87
CA THR A 23 -8.22 -9.29 -0.73
C THR A 23 -7.30 -8.09 -0.74
N THR A 24 -7.13 -7.45 0.42
CA THR A 24 -6.13 -6.40 0.60
C THR A 24 -4.73 -7.00 0.66
N ILE A 25 -3.82 -6.49 -0.15
CA ILE A 25 -2.38 -6.75 -0.06
C ILE A 25 -1.71 -5.56 0.62
N SER A 26 -0.77 -5.84 1.53
CA SER A 26 -0.07 -4.81 2.28
C SER A 26 1.32 -5.24 2.70
N ALA A 27 2.20 -4.26 2.93
CA ALA A 27 3.51 -4.47 3.51
C ALA A 27 3.95 -3.26 4.33
N GLN A 28 4.94 -3.49 5.19
CA GLN A 28 5.65 -2.47 5.97
C GLN A 28 7.15 -2.78 5.99
N SER A 29 7.99 -1.75 6.06
CA SER A 29 9.45 -1.89 5.94
C SER A 29 10.10 -2.49 7.18
N GLN A 30 9.50 -2.34 8.36
CA GLN A 30 9.93 -2.99 9.60
C GLN A 30 8.74 -3.41 10.46
N LYS A 31 8.95 -4.42 11.31
CA LYS A 31 7.90 -4.98 12.19
C LYS A 31 7.88 -4.38 13.59
N TYR A 32 8.96 -3.75 14.00
CA TYR A 32 9.09 -3.20 15.35
C TYR A 32 9.47 -1.74 15.30
N GLY A 33 8.66 -0.94 15.96
CA GLY A 33 9.12 0.34 16.44
C GLY A 33 9.96 0.20 17.71
N VAL A 34 10.72 1.21 18.04
CA VAL A 34 11.34 1.36 19.36
C VAL A 34 10.22 1.41 20.41
N ASP A 35 10.44 0.79 21.59
CA ASP A 35 9.46 0.67 22.68
C ASP A 35 8.22 -0.20 22.38
N GLY A 36 8.29 -1.08 21.36
CA GLY A 36 7.25 -2.06 21.08
C GLY A 36 5.96 -1.51 20.47
N VAL A 37 5.96 -0.26 20.00
CA VAL A 37 4.86 0.25 19.18
C VAL A 37 5.16 -0.07 17.72
N GLU A 38 4.21 -0.71 17.06
CA GLU A 38 4.33 -1.15 15.67
C GLU A 38 3.12 -0.66 14.87
N VAL A 39 3.37 -0.11 13.68
CA VAL A 39 2.30 0.10 12.70
C VAL A 39 1.92 -1.24 12.06
N ILE A 40 0.64 -1.45 11.86
CA ILE A 40 0.11 -2.66 11.21
C ILE A 40 -0.79 -2.24 10.06
N VAL A 41 -0.52 -2.75 8.89
CA VAL A 41 -1.35 -2.56 7.69
C VAL A 41 -2.04 -3.86 7.28
N GLY A 42 -3.17 -3.76 6.59
CA GLY A 42 -3.96 -4.91 6.14
C GLY A 42 -5.45 -4.59 6.08
N ASP A 43 -6.29 -5.61 6.13
CA ASP A 43 -7.74 -5.43 6.05
C ASP A 43 -8.31 -4.58 7.19
N ASN A 44 -9.19 -3.65 6.85
CA ASN A 44 -10.02 -2.95 7.81
C ASN A 44 -10.89 -3.93 8.61
N GLN A 45 -10.93 -3.73 9.92
CA GLN A 45 -11.65 -4.60 10.88
C GLN A 45 -12.89 -3.93 11.50
N TYR A 46 -13.14 -2.65 11.17
CA TYR A 46 -14.27 -1.88 11.71
C TYR A 46 -15.38 -1.68 10.68
N ALA A 47 -16.54 -2.30 10.93
CA ALA A 47 -17.73 -2.15 10.10
C ALA A 47 -18.69 -1.06 10.58
N SER A 48 -18.50 -0.54 11.80
CA SER A 48 -19.45 0.42 12.42
C SER A 48 -18.76 1.39 13.36
N GLY A 49 -19.46 2.45 13.74
CA GLY A 49 -18.94 3.48 14.63
C GLY A 49 -18.14 4.56 13.90
N SER A 50 -17.42 5.37 14.67
CA SER A 50 -16.70 6.56 14.15
C SER A 50 -15.52 6.21 13.24
N HIS A 51 -15.07 4.96 13.20
CA HIS A 51 -13.97 4.47 12.39
C HIS A 51 -14.44 3.48 11.29
N ALA A 52 -15.74 3.45 11.03
CA ALA A 52 -16.33 2.49 10.11
C ALA A 52 -15.78 2.63 8.68
N GLY A 53 -15.58 1.48 8.05
CA GLY A 53 -15.28 1.29 6.65
C GLY A 53 -15.79 -0.08 6.23
N ALA A 54 -15.74 -0.43 4.96
CA ALA A 54 -16.09 -1.78 4.56
C ALA A 54 -15.02 -2.77 5.08
N ILE A 55 -15.47 -3.91 5.60
CA ILE A 55 -14.55 -4.99 6.01
C ILE A 55 -13.79 -5.47 4.77
N GLY A 56 -12.48 -5.63 4.91
CA GLY A 56 -11.60 -6.01 3.80
C GLY A 56 -11.10 -4.83 2.94
N ASP A 57 -11.52 -3.57 3.23
CA ASP A 57 -10.85 -2.41 2.62
C ASP A 57 -9.45 -2.23 3.23
N PRO A 58 -8.53 -1.55 2.53
CA PRO A 58 -7.22 -1.21 3.07
C PRO A 58 -7.32 -0.46 4.40
N GLY A 59 -6.60 -0.94 5.40
CA GLY A 59 -6.64 -0.41 6.75
C GLY A 59 -5.28 -0.33 7.42
N ILE A 60 -5.23 0.46 8.49
CA ILE A 60 -4.04 0.73 9.28
C ILE A 60 -4.37 0.79 10.76
N GLY A 61 -3.46 0.34 11.60
CA GLY A 61 -3.57 0.34 13.06
C GLY A 61 -2.21 0.38 13.74
N LEU A 62 -2.23 0.38 15.07
CA LEU A 62 -1.02 0.33 15.92
C LEU A 62 -1.14 -0.76 16.97
N GLN A 63 -0.05 -1.50 17.18
CA GLN A 63 0.08 -2.47 18.26
C GLN A 63 1.14 -1.98 19.27
N PRO A 64 0.95 -2.11 20.59
CA PRO A 64 -0.24 -2.66 21.26
C PRO A 64 -1.38 -1.67 21.42
N ILE A 65 -1.25 -0.44 20.89
CA ILE A 65 -2.30 0.57 20.93
C ILE A 65 -3.51 0.04 20.14
N PHE A 66 -4.69 0.13 20.73
CA PHE A 66 -5.93 -0.41 20.15
C PHE A 66 -5.86 -1.89 19.77
N PHE A 67 -4.96 -2.66 20.40
CA PHE A 67 -4.78 -4.10 20.15
C PHE A 67 -4.43 -4.45 18.70
N GLY A 68 -3.82 -3.50 17.97
CA GLY A 68 -3.51 -3.69 16.54
C GLY A 68 -4.72 -3.68 15.62
N THR A 69 -5.88 -3.23 16.10
CA THR A 69 -7.09 -3.15 15.27
C THR A 69 -6.90 -2.14 14.16
N ARG A 70 -7.12 -2.56 12.92
CA ARG A 70 -6.98 -1.73 11.74
C ARG A 70 -8.30 -1.05 11.40
N ILE A 71 -8.22 0.24 11.11
CA ILE A 71 -9.33 1.07 10.61
C ILE A 71 -9.07 1.43 9.15
N SER A 72 -10.11 1.65 8.36
CA SER A 72 -9.96 1.93 6.93
C SER A 72 -9.17 3.22 6.67
N PHE A 73 -8.36 3.24 5.61
CA PHE A 73 -7.68 4.47 5.17
C PHE A 73 -8.68 5.57 4.81
N ALA A 74 -9.85 5.25 4.28
CA ALA A 74 -10.91 6.24 4.03
C ALA A 74 -11.36 6.93 5.33
N SER A 75 -11.52 6.17 6.42
CA SER A 75 -11.82 6.72 7.74
C SER A 75 -10.66 7.52 8.33
N PHE A 76 -9.43 7.11 8.07
CA PHE A 76 -8.22 7.78 8.49
C PHE A 76 -8.05 9.11 7.75
N LYS A 77 -8.24 9.12 6.42
CA LYS A 77 -8.24 10.28 5.55
C LYS A 77 -9.23 11.36 6.01
N ALA A 78 -10.44 10.96 6.44
CA ALA A 78 -11.45 11.89 6.94
C ALA A 78 -11.04 12.63 8.24
N ARG A 79 -9.98 12.22 8.92
CA ARG A 79 -9.46 12.81 10.16
C ARG A 79 -8.11 13.50 10.00
N ALA A 80 -7.43 13.21 8.92
CA ALA A 80 -6.14 13.79 8.58
C ALA A 80 -6.32 15.19 7.99
N THR A 81 -5.26 15.97 8.02
CA THR A 81 -5.16 17.22 7.28
C THR A 81 -4.47 16.94 5.96
N GLU A 82 -5.11 17.25 4.86
CA GLU A 82 -4.49 17.19 3.54
C GLU A 82 -3.67 18.48 3.32
N ASN A 83 -2.40 18.32 2.94
CA ASN A 83 -1.53 19.47 2.64
C ASN A 83 -1.51 19.78 1.13
N GLU A 84 -0.78 20.80 0.75
CA GLU A 84 -0.66 21.26 -0.65
C GLU A 84 0.00 20.24 -1.60
N HIS A 85 0.68 19.24 -1.06
CA HIS A 85 1.31 18.15 -1.83
C HIS A 85 0.42 16.91 -1.95
N GLY A 86 -0.84 16.96 -1.46
CA GLY A 86 -1.77 15.82 -1.46
C GLY A 86 -1.34 14.70 -0.51
N VAL A 87 -0.63 15.03 0.56
CA VAL A 87 -0.30 14.12 1.65
C VAL A 87 -1.25 14.37 2.81
N TYR A 88 -1.85 13.31 3.32
CA TYR A 88 -2.69 13.30 4.49
C TYR A 88 -1.84 13.11 5.73
N GLU A 89 -1.83 14.10 6.61
CA GLU A 89 -1.05 14.11 7.84
C GLU A 89 -1.97 13.90 9.05
N LEU A 90 -1.64 12.94 9.90
CA LEU A 90 -2.32 12.69 11.16
C LEU A 90 -1.30 12.55 12.27
N ALA A 91 -1.16 13.57 13.09
CA ALA A 91 -0.28 13.58 14.25
C ALA A 91 -1.02 13.14 15.52
N ALA A 92 -0.26 12.69 16.52
CA ALA A 92 -0.77 12.48 17.87
C ALA A 92 -1.45 13.76 18.39
N SER A 93 -2.58 13.61 19.03
CA SER A 93 -3.29 14.73 19.65
C SER A 93 -3.10 14.73 21.16
N THR A 94 -3.48 15.82 21.81
CA THR A 94 -3.47 15.95 23.29
C THR A 94 -4.56 15.10 23.97
N SER A 95 -5.46 14.46 23.21
CA SER A 95 -6.48 13.60 23.79
C SER A 95 -5.88 12.28 24.26
N ALA A 96 -6.34 11.75 25.38
CA ALA A 96 -5.88 10.45 25.89
C ALA A 96 -6.04 9.30 24.90
N HIS A 97 -6.96 9.43 23.93
CA HIS A 97 -7.20 8.44 22.88
C HIS A 97 -6.10 8.36 21.83
N SER A 98 -5.40 9.47 21.55
CA SER A 98 -4.41 9.55 20.46
C SER A 98 -3.06 10.13 20.89
N ALA A 99 -2.82 10.33 22.18
CA ALA A 99 -1.58 10.95 22.68
C ALA A 99 -0.30 10.18 22.32
N ASN A 100 -0.41 8.87 22.05
CA ASN A 100 0.74 8.00 21.79
C ASN A 100 0.71 7.36 20.41
N THR A 101 -0.11 7.89 19.47
CA THR A 101 -0.28 7.27 18.16
C THR A 101 0.82 7.60 17.16
N GLY A 102 1.75 8.51 17.50
CA GLY A 102 2.78 8.95 16.55
C GLY A 102 2.23 9.84 15.45
N LYS A 103 3.00 9.97 14.38
CA LYS A 103 2.63 10.72 13.18
C LYS A 103 2.52 9.77 11.99
N PHE A 104 1.43 9.89 11.25
CA PHE A 104 1.21 9.22 9.96
C PHE A 104 1.23 10.25 8.85
N ASN A 105 1.91 9.93 7.78
CA ASN A 105 1.84 10.65 6.51
C ASN A 105 1.49 9.64 5.43
N PHE A 106 0.46 9.88 4.65
CA PHE A 106 0.07 8.93 3.61
C PHE A 106 -0.61 9.65 2.44
N THR A 107 -0.65 8.99 1.31
CA THR A 107 -1.38 9.46 0.13
C THR A 107 -2.09 8.29 -0.54
N GLN A 108 -3.00 8.61 -1.44
CA GLN A 108 -3.75 7.64 -2.24
C GLN A 108 -3.22 7.65 -3.67
N VAL A 109 -3.13 6.48 -4.29
CA VAL A 109 -2.76 6.36 -5.71
C VAL A 109 -3.98 6.71 -6.57
N ALA A 110 -3.94 7.85 -7.21
CA ALA A 110 -5.05 8.34 -8.05
C ALA A 110 -6.42 8.17 -7.35
N ASN A 111 -7.34 7.43 -7.96
CA ASN A 111 -8.65 7.11 -7.39
C ASN A 111 -8.77 5.64 -6.94
N ALA A 112 -7.66 4.88 -6.93
CA ALA A 112 -7.65 3.50 -6.52
C ALA A 112 -7.68 3.37 -4.97
N GLU A 113 -8.23 2.28 -4.47
CA GLU A 113 -8.13 1.94 -3.04
C GLU A 113 -6.73 1.39 -2.71
N VAL A 114 -5.72 2.18 -3.04
CA VAL A 114 -4.30 1.91 -2.84
C VAL A 114 -3.66 3.10 -2.13
N TYR A 115 -3.07 2.84 -0.99
CA TYR A 115 -2.49 3.86 -0.11
C TYR A 115 -1.04 3.51 0.21
N PHE A 116 -0.19 4.53 0.29
CA PHE A 116 1.19 4.38 0.73
C PHE A 116 1.62 5.56 1.59
N GLY A 117 2.58 5.34 2.46
CA GLY A 117 3.02 6.37 3.38
C GLY A 117 4.03 5.90 4.40
N ASP A 118 4.25 6.72 5.41
CA ASP A 118 5.11 6.41 6.53
C ASP A 118 4.47 6.70 7.88
N TRP A 119 5.07 6.13 8.90
CA TRP A 119 4.75 6.38 10.29
C TRP A 119 6.03 6.49 11.11
N SER A 120 6.01 7.36 12.10
CA SER A 120 7.01 7.33 13.17
C SER A 120 6.39 7.75 14.50
N LYS A 121 7.02 7.32 15.60
CA LYS A 121 6.50 7.57 16.95
C LYS A 121 6.51 9.04 17.33
N THR A 122 7.51 9.77 16.90
CA THR A 122 7.69 11.18 17.25
C THR A 122 7.29 12.13 16.14
N GLY A 123 7.31 11.70 14.88
CA GLY A 123 7.14 12.56 13.72
C GLY A 123 8.31 13.51 13.47
N ILE A 124 9.45 13.24 14.08
CA ILE A 124 10.68 14.03 13.95
C ILE A 124 11.62 13.33 12.98
N ASP A 125 12.28 14.07 12.13
CA ASP A 125 13.28 13.54 11.22
C ASP A 125 14.38 12.75 11.96
N GLY A 126 14.79 11.61 11.40
CA GLY A 126 15.74 10.70 12.01
C GLY A 126 15.16 9.78 13.10
N ASP A 127 13.82 9.73 13.27
CA ASP A 127 13.19 8.81 14.22
C ASP A 127 13.43 7.35 13.82
N ALA A 128 14.11 6.58 14.67
CA ALA A 128 14.43 5.17 14.43
C ALA A 128 13.18 4.27 14.31
N THR A 129 12.01 4.75 14.71
CA THR A 129 10.74 4.03 14.52
C THR A 129 10.14 4.21 13.13
N HIS A 130 10.76 5.04 12.27
CA HIS A 130 10.26 5.30 10.92
C HIS A 130 9.96 3.99 10.19
N THR A 131 8.73 3.87 9.70
CA THR A 131 8.22 2.68 9.03
C THR A 131 7.46 3.09 7.80
N ALA A 132 7.96 2.74 6.64
CA ALA A 132 7.27 2.88 5.37
C ALA A 132 6.23 1.76 5.20
N PHE A 133 5.07 2.06 4.62
CA PHE A 133 4.00 1.09 4.41
C PHE A 133 3.23 1.35 3.13
N TYR A 134 2.64 0.28 2.58
CA TYR A 134 1.55 0.40 1.61
C TYR A 134 0.45 -0.61 1.93
N SER A 135 -0.76 -0.33 1.44
CA SER A 135 -1.91 -1.21 1.53
C SER A 135 -2.84 -0.92 0.36
N GLY A 136 -3.24 -1.94 -0.37
CA GLY A 136 -4.07 -1.79 -1.55
C GLY A 136 -5.05 -2.93 -1.75
N LYS A 137 -6.18 -2.61 -2.38
CA LYS A 137 -7.22 -3.54 -2.79
C LYS A 137 -7.16 -3.72 -4.31
N ASP A 138 -7.78 -4.77 -4.80
CA ASP A 138 -7.83 -5.09 -6.23
C ASP A 138 -6.43 -5.29 -6.84
N VAL A 139 -5.58 -6.07 -6.13
CA VAL A 139 -4.31 -6.53 -6.68
C VAL A 139 -4.54 -7.18 -8.04
N SER A 140 -3.67 -6.91 -9.01
CA SER A 140 -3.80 -7.46 -10.35
C SER A 140 -3.68 -8.98 -10.31
N GLU A 141 -4.79 -9.70 -10.53
CA GLU A 141 -4.82 -11.17 -10.51
C GLU A 141 -4.01 -11.79 -11.65
N SER A 142 -3.89 -11.07 -12.75
CA SER A 142 -3.06 -11.43 -13.90
C SER A 142 -2.33 -10.20 -14.42
N LEU A 143 -1.03 -10.33 -14.57
CA LEU A 143 -0.19 -9.29 -15.15
C LEU A 143 -0.25 -9.34 -16.68
N PRO A 144 0.03 -8.23 -17.39
CA PRO A 144 0.17 -8.23 -18.84
C PRO A 144 1.19 -9.30 -19.28
N ASN A 145 0.86 -10.01 -20.37
CA ASN A 145 1.73 -11.05 -20.89
C ASN A 145 2.92 -10.52 -21.70
N SER A 146 2.87 -9.24 -22.07
CA SER A 146 3.92 -8.58 -22.88
C SER A 146 3.76 -7.06 -22.84
N GLY A 147 4.78 -6.37 -23.33
CA GLY A 147 4.82 -4.92 -23.46
C GLY A 147 5.50 -4.22 -22.30
N GLN A 148 5.81 -2.96 -22.51
CA GLN A 148 6.46 -2.10 -21.53
C GLN A 148 5.48 -1.05 -21.04
N VAL A 149 5.50 -0.79 -19.74
CA VAL A 149 4.61 0.18 -19.09
C VAL A 149 5.45 1.08 -18.18
N GLU A 150 5.32 2.38 -18.40
CA GLU A 150 5.87 3.39 -17.49
C GLU A 150 4.79 3.87 -16.52
N TYR A 151 5.15 3.95 -15.26
CA TYR A 151 4.35 4.54 -14.19
C TYR A 151 5.02 5.82 -13.70
N THR A 152 4.25 6.88 -13.56
CA THR A 152 4.67 8.05 -12.78
C THR A 152 4.42 7.74 -11.32
N ILE A 153 5.48 7.72 -10.52
CA ILE A 153 5.40 7.38 -9.10
C ILE A 153 5.80 8.56 -8.21
N ALA A 154 5.25 8.56 -7.00
CA ALA A 154 5.67 9.43 -5.91
C ALA A 154 6.09 8.58 -4.71
N GLY A 155 7.00 9.09 -3.87
CA GLY A 155 7.46 8.43 -2.66
C GLY A 155 7.27 9.28 -1.41
N ILE A 156 7.06 8.63 -0.26
CA ILE A 156 7.03 9.26 1.05
C ILE A 156 8.16 8.66 1.90
N ASN A 157 9.00 9.55 2.45
CA ASN A 157 10.05 9.25 3.41
C ASN A 157 10.11 10.40 4.40
N GLN A 158 9.84 10.15 5.68
CA GLN A 158 9.89 11.12 6.77
C GLN A 158 9.32 12.50 6.36
N PHE A 159 8.09 12.50 5.85
CA PHE A 159 7.50 13.67 5.22
C PHE A 159 7.52 14.90 6.14
N ASP A 160 8.20 15.94 5.71
CA ASP A 160 8.46 17.17 6.46
C ASP A 160 7.81 18.44 5.87
N SER A 161 6.85 18.28 4.95
CA SER A 161 6.17 19.34 4.20
C SER A 161 6.95 19.91 2.99
N SER A 162 8.15 19.43 2.70
CA SER A 162 8.92 19.88 1.52
C SER A 162 8.50 19.18 0.22
N GLY A 163 7.57 18.24 0.31
CA GLY A 163 6.99 17.54 -0.84
C GLY A 163 7.23 16.04 -0.81
N LYS A 164 6.73 15.37 -1.83
CA LYS A 164 6.98 13.94 -2.05
C LYS A 164 8.23 13.77 -2.91
N LEU A 165 8.91 12.63 -2.77
CA LEU A 165 9.85 12.19 -3.80
C LEU A 165 9.06 11.97 -5.10
N SER A 166 9.70 12.20 -6.24
CA SER A 166 9.12 11.97 -7.57
C SER A 166 9.99 11.05 -8.39
N GLY A 167 9.38 10.28 -9.28
CA GLY A 167 10.13 9.37 -10.13
C GLY A 167 9.30 8.57 -11.10
N THR A 168 9.93 7.54 -11.66
CA THR A 168 9.31 6.61 -12.60
C THR A 168 9.55 5.17 -12.18
N PHE A 169 8.63 4.29 -12.56
CA PHE A 169 8.77 2.85 -12.46
C PHE A 169 8.42 2.26 -13.82
N ASN A 170 9.34 1.52 -14.42
CA ASN A 170 9.22 0.93 -15.74
C ASN A 170 9.13 -0.58 -15.60
N ALA A 171 8.00 -1.16 -15.96
CA ALA A 171 7.77 -2.60 -16.00
C ALA A 171 7.89 -3.10 -17.44
N ASP A 172 8.77 -4.06 -17.67
CA ASP A 172 8.87 -4.80 -18.92
C ASP A 172 8.27 -6.19 -18.72
N PHE A 173 7.05 -6.37 -19.21
CA PHE A 173 6.34 -7.63 -19.08
C PHE A 173 6.80 -8.69 -20.09
N ASP A 174 7.60 -8.31 -21.12
CA ASP A 174 8.23 -9.27 -22.03
C ASP A 174 9.41 -9.98 -21.37
N THR A 175 10.29 -9.22 -20.70
CA THR A 175 11.47 -9.76 -20.01
C THR A 175 11.18 -10.15 -18.56
N LYS A 176 10.04 -9.73 -18.00
CA LYS A 176 9.69 -9.89 -16.59
C LYS A 176 10.67 -9.17 -15.66
N GLU A 177 11.10 -8.00 -16.05
CA GLU A 177 12.01 -7.15 -15.29
C GLU A 177 11.40 -5.77 -15.04
N TYR A 178 11.88 -5.09 -14.01
CA TYR A 178 11.54 -3.69 -13.79
C TYR A 178 12.77 -2.86 -13.46
N THR A 179 12.67 -1.57 -13.73
CA THR A 179 13.58 -0.54 -13.24
C THR A 179 12.77 0.64 -12.71
N GLY A 180 13.35 1.41 -11.79
CA GLY A 180 12.69 2.60 -11.30
C GLY A 180 13.66 3.56 -10.63
N SER A 181 13.19 4.78 -10.42
CA SER A 181 13.92 5.80 -9.67
C SER A 181 12.99 6.68 -8.87
N LEU A 182 13.48 7.19 -7.75
CA LEU A 182 12.83 8.21 -6.93
C LEU A 182 13.87 9.25 -6.53
N SER A 183 13.51 10.52 -6.54
CA SER A 183 14.38 11.59 -6.11
C SER A 183 13.63 12.72 -5.39
N GLY A 184 14.28 13.31 -4.41
CA GLY A 184 13.81 14.44 -3.60
C GLY A 184 14.47 14.42 -2.22
N HIS A 185 14.52 15.58 -1.53
CA HIS A 185 15.00 15.69 -0.14
C HIS A 185 16.39 15.07 0.09
N GLU A 186 17.35 15.31 -0.81
CA GLU A 186 18.70 14.75 -0.76
C GLU A 186 18.75 13.21 -0.85
N LEU A 187 17.63 12.57 -1.17
CA LEU A 187 17.52 11.14 -1.36
C LEU A 187 17.30 10.83 -2.85
N ASN A 188 18.25 10.10 -3.43
CA ASN A 188 18.18 9.60 -4.80
C ASN A 188 18.23 8.09 -4.76
N ILE A 189 17.20 7.44 -5.26
CA ILE A 189 17.04 5.98 -5.22
C ILE A 189 16.94 5.47 -6.65
N THR A 190 17.66 4.41 -6.94
CA THR A 190 17.46 3.56 -8.10
C THR A 190 17.02 2.18 -7.64
N MET A 191 16.17 1.52 -8.41
CA MET A 191 15.67 0.18 -8.11
C MET A 191 15.58 -0.66 -9.38
N SER A 192 15.80 -1.96 -9.25
CA SER A 192 15.64 -2.92 -10.33
C SER A 192 15.43 -4.33 -9.79
N GLY A 193 14.80 -5.19 -10.58
CA GLY A 193 14.55 -6.58 -10.20
C GLY A 193 13.58 -7.27 -11.12
N ASP A 194 12.98 -8.34 -10.62
CA ASP A 194 12.12 -9.25 -11.36
C ASP A 194 10.63 -8.96 -11.10
N ILE A 195 9.83 -9.16 -12.14
CA ILE A 195 8.35 -9.22 -12.05
C ILE A 195 7.97 -10.68 -11.87
N LEU A 196 7.25 -10.96 -10.79
CA LEU A 196 6.90 -12.28 -10.32
C LEU A 196 5.40 -12.53 -10.49
N GLU A 197 5.03 -13.72 -10.93
CA GLU A 197 3.64 -14.14 -11.01
C GLU A 197 3.28 -15.00 -9.80
N GLN A 198 2.11 -14.76 -9.19
CA GLN A 198 1.55 -15.57 -8.11
C GLN A 198 2.38 -15.64 -6.82
N GLU A 199 3.22 -14.64 -6.57
CA GLU A 199 3.95 -14.47 -5.32
C GLU A 199 3.27 -13.44 -4.41
N GLN A 200 3.68 -13.38 -3.14
CA GLN A 200 3.19 -12.36 -2.20
C GLN A 200 3.46 -10.95 -2.72
N TYR A 201 4.63 -10.74 -3.34
CA TYR A 201 4.99 -9.51 -4.04
C TYR A 201 5.11 -9.82 -5.52
N GLN A 202 4.48 -8.99 -6.35
CA GLN A 202 4.51 -9.14 -7.81
C GLN A 202 5.73 -8.49 -8.46
N PHE A 203 6.52 -7.76 -7.69
CA PHE A 203 7.88 -7.38 -8.06
C PHE A 203 8.78 -7.40 -6.82
N ASN A 204 10.04 -7.79 -7.02
CA ASN A 204 11.05 -7.86 -5.98
C ASN A 204 12.44 -7.69 -6.58
N GLY A 205 13.32 -6.95 -5.89
CA GLY A 205 14.66 -6.71 -6.37
C GLY A 205 15.51 -5.89 -5.42
N THR A 206 16.51 -5.26 -5.99
CA THR A 206 17.47 -4.42 -5.26
C THR A 206 17.14 -2.94 -5.39
N ALA A 207 17.64 -2.15 -4.46
CA ALA A 207 17.63 -0.71 -4.51
C ALA A 207 18.96 -0.14 -4.04
N ILE A 208 19.31 1.04 -4.54
CA ILE A 208 20.50 1.77 -4.10
C ILE A 208 20.08 3.22 -3.81
N ALA A 209 20.34 3.68 -2.58
CA ALA A 209 20.18 5.07 -2.23
C ALA A 209 21.53 5.80 -2.25
N ASN A 210 21.53 7.02 -2.82
CA ASN A 210 22.68 7.90 -2.88
C ASN A 210 23.97 7.19 -3.34
N GLU A 211 23.83 6.34 -4.37
CA GLU A 211 24.89 5.60 -5.05
C GLU A 211 25.65 4.56 -4.21
N SER A 212 25.34 4.41 -2.92
CA SER A 212 26.16 3.59 -2.02
C SER A 212 25.41 2.76 -0.98
N ILE A 213 24.16 3.08 -0.69
CA ILE A 213 23.40 2.40 0.35
C ILE A 213 22.51 1.35 -0.30
N GLU A 214 22.88 0.10 -0.10
CA GLU A 214 22.15 -1.04 -0.66
C GLU A 214 20.87 -1.34 0.12
N GLY A 215 19.81 -1.71 -0.58
CA GLY A 215 18.51 -2.05 -0.05
C GLY A 215 17.73 -2.98 -0.98
N HIS A 216 16.48 -3.17 -0.64
CA HIS A 216 15.53 -4.00 -1.37
C HIS A 216 14.32 -3.17 -1.80
N SER A 217 13.76 -3.49 -2.97
CA SER A 217 12.49 -2.96 -3.44
C SER A 217 11.50 -4.09 -3.70
N TYR A 218 10.25 -3.91 -3.26
CA TYR A 218 9.20 -4.92 -3.42
C TYR A 218 7.81 -4.29 -3.39
N GLY A 219 6.84 -4.93 -4.04
CA GLY A 219 5.47 -4.45 -4.05
C GLY A 219 4.56 -5.19 -5.02
N ASN A 220 3.44 -4.56 -5.34
CA ASN A 220 2.38 -5.15 -6.15
C ASN A 220 1.84 -4.17 -7.19
N PHE A 221 1.30 -4.74 -8.25
CA PHE A 221 0.47 -4.05 -9.22
C PHE A 221 -1.00 -4.15 -8.82
N PHE A 222 -1.77 -3.13 -9.15
CA PHE A 222 -3.18 -3.02 -8.80
C PHE A 222 -4.02 -2.65 -10.00
N GLY A 223 -5.32 -2.90 -9.88
CA GLY A 223 -6.29 -2.65 -10.94
C GLY A 223 -6.23 -3.65 -12.09
N ALA A 224 -7.19 -3.55 -12.99
CA ALA A 224 -7.18 -4.35 -14.22
C ALA A 224 -5.98 -3.94 -15.09
N ASP A 225 -5.29 -4.94 -15.65
CA ASP A 225 -4.12 -4.71 -16.51
C ASP A 225 -2.98 -3.94 -15.84
N ALA A 226 -2.83 -4.05 -14.50
CA ALA A 226 -1.77 -3.40 -13.73
C ALA A 226 -1.74 -1.87 -13.94
N THR A 227 -2.87 -1.20 -13.75
CA THR A 227 -2.99 0.25 -13.96
C THR A 227 -2.29 1.08 -12.89
N GLU A 228 -2.14 0.54 -11.70
CA GLU A 228 -1.45 1.17 -10.57
C GLU A 228 -0.33 0.28 -10.03
N VAL A 229 0.61 0.90 -9.33
CA VAL A 229 1.70 0.22 -8.63
C VAL A 229 1.88 0.82 -7.24
N ALA A 230 2.19 0.00 -6.24
CA ALA A 230 2.65 0.46 -4.94
C ALA A 230 3.67 -0.51 -4.34
N GLY A 231 4.62 0.02 -3.57
CA GLY A 231 5.68 -0.77 -2.98
C GLY A 231 6.48 -0.03 -1.92
N ILE A 232 7.53 -0.69 -1.48
CA ILE A 232 8.49 -0.21 -0.50
C ILE A 232 9.90 -0.36 -1.03
N VAL A 233 10.74 0.61 -0.73
CA VAL A 233 12.19 0.48 -0.75
C VAL A 233 12.67 0.46 0.70
N SER A 234 13.40 -0.58 1.10
CA SER A 234 13.86 -0.78 2.47
C SER A 234 15.38 -0.93 2.53
N PHE A 235 16.02 -0.23 3.46
CA PHE A 235 17.48 -0.15 3.60
C PHE A 235 18.01 -0.84 4.87
N GLY A 236 17.36 -1.90 5.31
CA GLY A 236 17.86 -2.73 6.42
C GLY A 236 17.96 -1.97 7.74
N SER A 237 19.17 -1.74 8.24
CA SER A 237 19.38 -0.98 9.48
C SER A 237 19.23 0.54 9.33
N GLU A 238 19.18 1.05 8.10
CA GLU A 238 19.02 2.47 7.77
C GLU A 238 17.54 2.83 7.54
N HIS A 239 16.65 2.37 8.44
CA HIS A 239 15.18 2.53 8.28
C HIS A 239 14.72 3.97 8.07
N ILE A 240 15.51 4.94 8.50
CA ILE A 240 15.25 6.36 8.23
C ILE A 240 15.24 6.71 6.73
N LYS A 241 15.79 5.84 5.89
CA LYS A 241 15.79 5.98 4.42
C LYS A 241 14.71 5.16 3.72
N ASP A 242 13.96 4.34 4.46
CA ASP A 242 12.88 3.54 3.87
C ASP A 242 11.84 4.46 3.22
N VAL A 243 11.38 4.08 2.03
CA VAL A 243 10.41 4.84 1.25
C VAL A 243 9.24 3.94 0.90
N ALA A 244 8.02 4.41 1.16
CA ALA A 244 6.85 3.87 0.49
C ALA A 244 6.58 4.67 -0.78
N PHE A 245 6.21 3.99 -1.85
CA PHE A 245 5.90 4.64 -3.12
C PHE A 245 4.66 4.06 -3.77
N GLY A 246 4.07 4.85 -4.65
CA GLY A 246 2.98 4.41 -5.50
C GLY A 246 2.73 5.38 -6.65
N GLY A 247 2.01 4.90 -7.64
CA GLY A 247 1.69 5.69 -8.81
C GLY A 247 0.83 4.93 -9.83
N SER A 248 0.55 5.58 -10.94
CA SER A 248 -0.27 5.03 -12.02
C SER A 248 0.44 5.13 -13.36
N LYS A 249 -0.05 4.37 -14.35
CA LYS A 249 0.45 4.44 -15.73
C LYS A 249 0.54 5.88 -16.20
N ALA A 250 1.68 6.23 -16.81
CA ALA A 250 1.86 7.51 -17.47
C ALA A 250 0.82 7.64 -18.60
N GLN A 251 0.22 8.83 -18.71
CA GLN A 251 -0.78 9.13 -19.74
C GLN A 251 -0.11 9.52 -21.05
#